data_cafb34cb013a593590b0c0b90672e787
#
_entry.id   cafb34cb013a593590b0c0b90672e787
#
_cell.length_a   1.000
_cell.length_b   1.000
_cell.length_c   1.000
_cell.angle_alpha   90.00
_cell.angle_beta   90.00
_cell.angle_gamma   90.00
#
_symmetry.space_group_name_H-M   'P 1'
#
loop_
_entity.id
_entity.type
_entity.pdbx_description
1 polymer ?
#
loop_
_entity_poly.entity_id
_entity_poly.type
_entity_poly.pdbx_seq_one_letter_code
_entity_poly.pdbx_strand_id
1 'polypeptide(L)'
;MKKLLVLTLLCVCFQSLSAQEVKTDSESDRKTRISEERKNMNRDSPDAKKKIDTAALLSAADVGEPDSFGKNAKFLGTAATGIVYVYSSCDPAVLLADLDLVLGADDRCLAIPTPGTSASATFNDIGRITIPGKSVDNTIWFIQNNLVDYDLFNPNANSVLSNFSYSPSYTLESTALNDPAAIDPNTGLPMNGSFTTGVNASKVLLKTYAAGANDITSERFSTSATRGFARGYFADLGLPQSVINKLYNRPLTIRLNLRVRANFFSFGQFGYSVRFFGN
;
A
#
# COMPACT_ATOMS: atom_id res chain seq x y z
N MET A 1 -35.09 60.61 -38.98
CA MET A 1 -34.22 59.44 -39.24
C MET A 1 -32.89 59.65 -38.53
N LYS A 2 -32.80 59.11 -37.31
CA LYS A 2 -31.59 59.24 -36.49
C LYS A 2 -31.00 57.82 -36.35
N LYS A 3 -29.79 57.62 -36.85
CA LYS A 3 -29.03 56.40 -36.72
C LYS A 3 -28.41 56.34 -35.31
N LEU A 4 -28.81 55.39 -34.53
CA LEU A 4 -28.26 55.09 -33.22
C LEU A 4 -27.08 54.15 -33.41
N LEU A 5 -25.87 54.61 -33.13
CA LEU A 5 -24.64 53.82 -33.17
C LEU A 5 -24.45 53.19 -31.78
N VAL A 6 -24.66 51.89 -31.68
CA VAL A 6 -24.38 51.15 -30.45
C VAL A 6 -22.92 50.72 -30.47
N LEU A 7 -22.10 51.35 -29.66
CA LEU A 7 -20.70 51.03 -29.45
C LEU A 7 -20.62 49.90 -28.42
N THR A 8 -20.48 48.66 -28.85
CA THR A 8 -20.21 47.50 -27.97
C THR A 8 -18.76 47.54 -27.54
N LEU A 9 -18.54 47.93 -26.30
CA LEU A 9 -17.23 47.89 -25.65
C LEU A 9 -16.93 46.42 -25.26
N LEU A 10 -16.10 45.74 -26.06
CA LEU A 10 -15.59 44.42 -25.73
C LEU A 10 -14.52 44.57 -24.65
N CYS A 11 -14.89 44.32 -23.39
CA CYS A 11 -13.96 44.18 -22.30
C CYS A 11 -13.26 42.83 -22.41
N VAL A 12 -12.11 42.81 -23.09
CA VAL A 12 -11.21 41.65 -23.09
C VAL A 12 -10.50 41.62 -21.75
N CYS A 13 -11.05 40.87 -20.80
CA CYS A 13 -10.31 40.50 -19.59
C CYS A 13 -9.18 39.56 -20.01
N PHE A 14 -7.99 40.10 -20.21
CA PHE A 14 -6.76 39.33 -20.17
C PHE A 14 -6.60 38.80 -18.74
N GLN A 15 -7.09 37.61 -18.50
CA GLN A 15 -6.60 36.85 -17.37
C GLN A 15 -5.16 36.42 -17.70
N SER A 16 -4.23 37.13 -17.11
CA SER A 16 -2.84 36.69 -17.03
C SER A 16 -2.83 35.35 -16.30
N LEU A 17 -2.88 34.23 -17.03
CA LEU A 17 -2.41 32.96 -16.54
C LEU A 17 -0.93 33.18 -16.19
N SER A 18 -0.64 33.39 -14.92
CA SER A 18 0.70 33.20 -14.41
C SER A 18 1.03 31.73 -14.64
N ALA A 19 1.74 31.43 -15.71
CA ALA A 19 2.39 30.17 -15.89
C ALA A 19 3.30 30.00 -14.68
N GLN A 20 2.91 29.11 -13.76
CA GLN A 20 3.76 28.71 -12.68
C GLN A 20 4.97 28.07 -13.34
N GLU A 21 6.12 28.73 -13.22
CA GLU A 21 7.38 28.27 -13.77
C GLU A 21 7.68 26.92 -13.12
N VAL A 22 7.40 25.86 -13.87
CA VAL A 22 7.71 24.48 -13.45
C VAL A 22 9.24 24.41 -13.49
N LYS A 23 9.85 24.55 -12.32
CA LYS A 23 11.29 24.30 -12.17
C LYS A 23 11.55 22.87 -12.61
N THR A 24 12.19 22.70 -13.76
CA THR A 24 12.72 21.43 -14.21
C THR A 24 13.93 21.11 -13.33
N ASP A 25 13.69 20.33 -12.27
CA ASP A 25 14.77 19.81 -11.45
C ASP A 25 15.70 18.95 -12.34
N SER A 26 16.98 19.18 -12.25
CA SER A 26 17.95 18.30 -12.90
C SER A 26 17.86 16.91 -12.29
N GLU A 27 18.29 15.88 -13.02
CA GLU A 27 18.32 14.52 -12.46
C GLU A 27 19.19 14.43 -11.21
N SER A 28 20.23 15.25 -11.14
CA SER A 28 21.11 15.42 -9.97
C SER A 28 20.34 15.99 -8.77
N ASP A 29 19.56 17.05 -8.98
CA ASP A 29 18.76 17.69 -7.90
C ASP A 29 17.69 16.73 -7.38
N ARG A 30 17.10 15.94 -8.28
CA ARG A 30 16.12 14.92 -7.94
C ARG A 30 16.71 13.79 -7.07
N LYS A 31 17.90 13.28 -7.45
CA LYS A 31 18.61 12.27 -6.66
C LYS A 31 18.99 12.81 -5.29
N THR A 32 19.46 14.05 -5.22
CA THR A 32 19.80 14.72 -3.97
C THR A 32 18.56 14.85 -3.07
N ARG A 33 17.42 15.30 -3.64
CA ARG A 33 16.17 15.44 -2.89
C ARG A 33 15.65 14.09 -2.36
N ILE A 34 15.65 13.03 -3.17
CA ILE A 34 15.26 11.69 -2.74
C ILE A 34 16.15 11.21 -1.60
N SER A 35 17.46 11.45 -1.70
CA SER A 35 18.42 11.10 -0.64
C SER A 35 18.18 11.91 0.65
N GLU A 36 17.85 13.20 0.53
CA GLU A 36 17.56 14.07 1.67
C GLU A 36 16.22 13.74 2.35
N GLU A 37 15.17 13.50 1.58
CA GLU A 37 13.88 13.05 2.11
C GLU A 37 14.02 11.73 2.85
N ARG A 38 14.79 10.80 2.31
CA ARG A 38 15.10 9.55 2.97
C ARG A 38 15.91 9.74 4.26
N LYS A 39 16.91 10.65 4.26
CA LYS A 39 17.63 11.01 5.48
C LYS A 39 16.73 11.65 6.51
N ASN A 40 15.74 12.44 6.09
CA ASN A 40 14.78 13.06 6.99
C ASN A 40 13.77 12.04 7.53
N MET A 41 13.30 11.09 6.73
CA MET A 41 12.48 9.96 7.21
C MET A 41 13.23 9.09 8.24
N ASN A 42 14.56 8.99 8.11
CA ASN A 42 15.40 8.27 9.06
C ASN A 42 15.86 9.13 10.26
N ARG A 43 15.74 10.47 10.20
CA ARG A 43 16.22 11.39 11.26
C ARG A 43 15.32 11.40 12.49
N ASP A 44 14.05 11.08 12.37
CA ASP A 44 13.12 11.04 13.50
C ASP A 44 13.27 9.76 14.34
N SER A 45 14.25 8.91 14.02
CA SER A 45 14.62 7.74 14.82
C SER A 45 16.01 7.96 15.42
N PRO A 46 16.13 8.10 16.78
CA PRO A 46 17.43 8.26 17.45
C PRO A 46 18.38 7.05 17.31
N ASP A 47 17.91 5.95 16.75
CA ASP A 47 18.65 4.70 16.57
C ASP A 47 18.74 4.30 15.09
N ALA A 48 19.35 5.14 14.25
CA ALA A 48 19.58 4.84 12.83
C ALA A 48 20.40 3.56 12.53
N LYS A 49 20.89 2.87 13.56
CA LYS A 49 21.52 1.54 13.46
C LYS A 49 20.65 0.40 13.96
N LYS A 50 19.50 0.71 14.55
CA LYS A 50 18.51 -0.29 14.90
C LYS A 50 17.61 -0.49 13.68
N LYS A 51 17.52 -1.73 13.20
CA LYS A 51 16.51 -2.21 12.27
C LYS A 51 15.26 -1.37 12.49
N ILE A 52 14.89 -0.55 11.49
CA ILE A 52 13.67 0.26 11.60
C ILE A 52 12.57 -0.74 11.91
N ASP A 53 12.10 -0.75 13.14
CA ASP A 53 10.95 -1.54 13.50
C ASP A 53 9.77 -0.85 12.83
N THR A 54 9.50 -1.27 11.59
CA THR A 54 8.39 -0.77 10.78
C THR A 54 7.07 -0.93 11.55
N ALA A 55 7.01 -1.93 12.45
CA ALA A 55 5.91 -2.11 13.37
C ALA A 55 5.85 -0.95 14.40
N ALA A 56 6.97 -0.45 14.90
CA ALA A 56 7.00 0.67 15.84
C ALA A 56 6.64 2.01 15.19
N LEU A 57 7.13 2.28 13.98
CA LEU A 57 6.75 3.49 13.21
C LEU A 57 5.27 3.51 12.85
N LEU A 58 4.70 2.36 12.54
CA LEU A 58 3.29 2.21 12.19
C LEU A 58 2.40 1.99 13.42
N SER A 59 2.97 1.68 14.61
CA SER A 59 2.22 1.52 15.86
C SER A 59 1.94 2.85 16.58
N ALA A 60 2.73 3.89 16.32
CA ALA A 60 2.59 5.20 16.96
C ALA A 60 1.47 6.08 16.36
N ALA A 61 0.92 5.70 15.21
CA ALA A 61 -0.24 6.40 14.68
C ALA A 61 -1.46 6.09 15.55
N ASP A 62 -2.14 7.12 15.96
CA ASP A 62 -3.36 7.20 16.76
C ASP A 62 -4.41 6.18 16.29
N VAL A 63 -4.25 4.95 16.74
CA VAL A 63 -5.14 3.84 16.43
C VAL A 63 -6.07 3.71 17.61
N GLY A 64 -7.36 3.91 17.37
CA GLY A 64 -8.41 3.79 18.36
C GLY A 64 -8.20 2.58 19.27
N GLU A 65 -8.43 2.77 20.54
CA GLU A 65 -8.21 1.75 21.57
C GLU A 65 -9.00 0.46 21.26
N PRO A 66 -8.59 -0.69 21.81
CA PRO A 66 -9.31 -1.96 21.68
C PRO A 66 -10.81 -1.86 21.98
N ASP A 67 -11.20 -0.90 22.80
CA ASP A 67 -12.58 -0.59 23.15
C ASP A 67 -13.47 -0.25 21.95
N SER A 68 -12.88 0.17 20.83
CA SER A 68 -13.62 0.38 19.56
C SER A 68 -14.21 -0.92 18.99
N PHE A 69 -13.69 -2.09 19.38
CA PHE A 69 -14.17 -3.41 18.97
C PHE A 69 -15.01 -4.12 20.04
N GLY A 70 -15.24 -3.48 21.19
CA GLY A 70 -16.04 -4.00 22.29
C GLY A 70 -15.20 -4.54 23.48
N LYS A 71 -15.83 -4.65 24.63
CA LYS A 71 -15.18 -4.97 25.90
C LYS A 71 -14.46 -6.34 25.98
N ASN A 72 -14.70 -7.23 25.01
CA ASN A 72 -14.13 -8.57 24.98
C ASN A 72 -13.02 -8.74 23.94
N ALA A 73 -12.65 -7.67 23.23
CA ALA A 73 -11.59 -7.73 22.24
C ALA A 73 -10.23 -7.82 22.94
N LYS A 74 -9.44 -8.82 22.57
CA LYS A 74 -8.06 -8.97 23.02
C LYS A 74 -7.10 -8.73 21.86
N PHE A 75 -5.95 -8.16 22.16
CA PHE A 75 -4.87 -8.01 21.19
C PHE A 75 -4.23 -9.36 20.87
N LEU A 76 -4.13 -9.70 19.58
CA LEU A 76 -3.56 -10.95 19.10
C LEU A 76 -2.13 -10.80 18.59
N GLY A 77 -1.75 -9.58 18.20
CA GLY A 77 -0.40 -9.27 17.72
C GLY A 77 -0.39 -8.31 16.56
N THR A 78 0.82 -7.99 16.12
CA THR A 78 1.08 -7.10 14.97
C THR A 78 1.92 -7.84 13.95
N ALA A 79 1.61 -7.63 12.66
CA ALA A 79 2.46 -8.01 11.55
C ALA A 79 2.74 -6.76 10.70
N ALA A 80 3.93 -6.69 10.11
CA ALA A 80 4.28 -5.64 9.18
C ALA A 80 4.90 -6.27 7.92
N THR A 81 4.71 -5.61 6.79
CA THR A 81 5.44 -5.94 5.56
C THR A 81 6.85 -5.37 5.63
N GLY A 82 7.79 -5.95 4.88
CA GLY A 82 8.93 -5.21 4.38
C GLY A 82 8.47 -4.05 3.49
N ILE A 83 9.40 -3.16 3.15
CA ILE A 83 9.13 -2.08 2.21
C ILE A 83 9.26 -2.58 0.77
N VAL A 84 8.29 -2.23 -0.06
CA VAL A 84 8.36 -2.43 -1.50
C VAL A 84 8.86 -1.13 -2.12
N TYR A 85 10.07 -1.16 -2.64
CA TYR A 85 10.66 -0.03 -3.35
C TYR A 85 10.30 -0.10 -4.84
N VAL A 86 10.07 1.06 -5.45
CA VAL A 86 9.93 1.21 -6.90
C VAL A 86 11.01 2.16 -7.35
N TYR A 87 11.86 1.73 -8.29
CA TYR A 87 12.96 2.54 -8.79
C TYR A 87 13.33 2.14 -10.24
N SER A 88 14.23 2.90 -10.86
CA SER A 88 14.72 2.62 -12.22
C SER A 88 15.46 1.29 -12.34
N SER A 89 16.13 0.85 -11.26
CA SER A 89 16.86 -0.43 -11.18
C SER A 89 16.71 -1.03 -9.79
N CYS A 90 16.65 -2.36 -9.73
CA CYS A 90 16.71 -3.12 -8.48
C CYS A 90 18.10 -3.74 -8.23
N ASP A 91 19.12 -3.34 -9.00
CA ASP A 91 20.49 -3.76 -8.74
C ASP A 91 20.97 -3.18 -7.40
N PRO A 92 21.47 -4.01 -6.46
CA PRO A 92 21.92 -3.54 -5.15
C PRO A 92 23.01 -2.46 -5.22
N ALA A 93 23.90 -2.51 -6.22
CA ALA A 93 24.95 -1.50 -6.38
C ALA A 93 24.36 -0.15 -6.82
N VAL A 94 23.34 -0.17 -7.69
CA VAL A 94 22.62 1.03 -8.12
C VAL A 94 21.80 1.61 -6.97
N LEU A 95 21.09 0.77 -6.22
CA LEU A 95 20.30 1.21 -5.06
C LEU A 95 21.19 1.84 -3.99
N LEU A 96 22.38 1.25 -3.76
CA LEU A 96 23.35 1.79 -2.80
C LEU A 96 23.93 3.12 -3.29
N ALA A 97 24.36 3.18 -4.56
CA ALA A 97 25.00 4.37 -5.13
C ALA A 97 24.05 5.56 -5.26
N ASP A 98 22.83 5.33 -5.73
CA ASP A 98 21.87 6.39 -6.03
C ASP A 98 21.03 6.81 -4.82
N LEU A 99 20.70 5.86 -3.93
CA LEU A 99 19.74 6.07 -2.84
C LEU A 99 20.34 5.82 -1.45
N ASP A 100 21.60 5.38 -1.36
CA ASP A 100 22.21 4.87 -0.13
C ASP A 100 21.33 3.79 0.52
N LEU A 101 20.74 2.91 -0.30
CA LEU A 101 19.75 1.91 0.09
C LEU A 101 20.33 0.50 0.03
N VAL A 102 20.24 -0.19 1.16
CA VAL A 102 20.44 -1.64 1.26
C VAL A 102 19.11 -2.28 1.62
N LEU A 103 18.62 -3.18 0.77
CA LEU A 103 17.36 -3.88 1.01
C LEU A 103 17.50 -4.83 2.20
N GLY A 104 16.52 -4.78 3.12
CA GLY A 104 16.36 -5.76 4.18
C GLY A 104 15.85 -7.11 3.66
N ALA A 105 15.84 -8.13 4.51
CA ALA A 105 15.42 -9.49 4.13
C ALA A 105 13.99 -9.56 3.61
N ASP A 106 13.10 -8.75 4.18
CA ASP A 106 11.68 -8.71 3.84
C ASP A 106 11.35 -7.62 2.81
N ASP A 107 12.33 -6.74 2.49
CA ASP A 107 12.14 -5.70 1.48
C ASP A 107 12.10 -6.28 0.07
N ARG A 108 11.43 -5.59 -0.82
CA ARG A 108 11.28 -5.97 -2.22
C ARG A 108 11.50 -4.75 -3.11
N CYS A 109 11.79 -4.99 -4.38
CA CYS A 109 11.99 -3.94 -5.36
C CYS A 109 11.24 -4.25 -6.65
N LEU A 110 10.63 -3.23 -7.25
CA LEU A 110 10.02 -3.24 -8.56
C LEU A 110 10.79 -2.28 -9.47
N ALA A 111 11.46 -2.80 -10.49
CA ALA A 111 12.19 -1.97 -11.44
C ALA A 111 11.27 -1.37 -12.51
N ILE A 112 11.45 -0.07 -12.79
CA ILE A 112 10.87 0.65 -13.93
C ILE A 112 12.03 1.27 -14.73
N PRO A 113 12.74 0.48 -15.55
CA PRO A 113 13.98 0.94 -16.20
C PRO A 113 13.73 2.04 -17.24
N THR A 114 12.54 2.09 -17.81
CA THR A 114 12.16 3.08 -18.81
C THR A 114 10.93 3.84 -18.34
N PRO A 115 11.00 5.17 -18.15
CA PRO A 115 9.84 5.98 -17.80
C PRO A 115 8.69 5.80 -18.80
N GLY A 116 7.50 5.56 -18.28
CA GLY A 116 6.29 5.31 -19.09
C GLY A 116 6.01 3.83 -19.36
N THR A 117 6.97 2.95 -19.21
CA THR A 117 6.72 1.51 -19.21
C THR A 117 6.00 1.13 -17.92
N SER A 118 4.85 0.48 -18.05
CA SER A 118 4.12 0.01 -16.86
C SER A 118 4.77 -1.26 -16.33
N ALA A 119 5.22 -1.20 -15.08
CA ALA A 119 5.68 -2.36 -14.32
C ALA A 119 4.63 -2.76 -13.28
N SER A 120 4.52 -4.06 -13.03
CA SER A 120 3.62 -4.60 -12.00
C SER A 120 4.21 -5.85 -11.39
N ALA A 121 4.18 -5.94 -10.07
CA ALA A 121 4.55 -7.15 -9.34
C ALA A 121 3.58 -7.41 -8.19
N THR A 122 3.43 -8.68 -7.84
CA THR A 122 2.79 -9.13 -6.61
C THR A 122 3.85 -9.75 -5.73
N PHE A 123 4.04 -9.19 -4.56
CA PHE A 123 4.96 -9.67 -3.55
C PHE A 123 4.17 -10.40 -2.49
N ASN A 124 4.34 -11.70 -2.45
CA ASN A 124 3.64 -12.57 -1.51
C ASN A 124 4.52 -12.80 -0.28
N ASP A 125 3.85 -12.96 0.88
CA ASP A 125 4.52 -13.36 2.14
C ASP A 125 5.67 -12.42 2.52
N ILE A 126 5.43 -11.11 2.40
CA ILE A 126 6.38 -10.06 2.79
C ILE A 126 6.20 -9.60 4.24
N GLY A 127 5.41 -10.32 5.00
CA GLY A 127 5.16 -10.20 6.43
C GLY A 127 4.17 -11.25 6.85
N ARG A 128 4.21 -11.68 8.12
CA ARG A 128 3.30 -12.72 8.63
C ARG A 128 3.09 -12.67 10.12
N ILE A 129 1.97 -13.25 10.55
CA ILE A 129 1.67 -13.55 11.95
C ILE A 129 0.99 -14.92 12.05
N THR A 130 1.27 -15.65 13.13
CA THR A 130 0.54 -16.88 13.45
C THR A 130 -0.28 -16.66 14.72
N ILE A 131 -1.59 -16.80 14.60
CA ILE A 131 -2.55 -16.75 15.70
C ILE A 131 -2.73 -18.16 16.20
N PRO A 132 -2.46 -18.45 17.50
CA PRO A 132 -2.64 -19.79 18.05
C PRO A 132 -4.09 -20.26 17.97
N GLY A 133 -4.30 -21.55 17.77
CA GLY A 133 -5.65 -22.12 17.78
C GLY A 133 -6.35 -21.90 19.13
N LYS A 134 -7.66 -21.77 19.11
CA LYS A 134 -8.51 -21.48 20.28
C LYS A 134 -8.23 -20.11 20.93
N SER A 135 -7.51 -19.23 20.25
CA SER A 135 -7.25 -17.87 20.73
C SER A 135 -8.44 -16.96 20.54
N VAL A 136 -9.34 -17.29 19.61
CA VAL A 136 -10.48 -16.49 19.17
C VAL A 136 -11.68 -17.40 19.01
N ASP A 137 -12.85 -16.95 19.49
CA ASP A 137 -14.06 -17.75 19.41
C ASP A 137 -14.91 -17.41 18.18
N ASN A 138 -14.96 -16.14 17.79
CA ASN A 138 -15.93 -15.69 16.79
C ASN A 138 -15.33 -14.84 15.66
N THR A 139 -14.49 -13.84 15.98
CA THR A 139 -14.05 -12.86 14.98
C THR A 139 -12.62 -12.42 15.22
N ILE A 140 -11.84 -12.31 14.14
CA ILE A 140 -10.56 -11.66 14.12
C ILE A 140 -10.75 -10.31 13.38
N TRP A 141 -10.67 -9.21 14.13
CA TRP A 141 -10.65 -7.86 13.57
C TRP A 141 -9.24 -7.40 13.28
N PHE A 142 -9.10 -6.42 12.43
CA PHE A 142 -7.81 -5.82 12.19
C PHE A 142 -7.88 -4.34 11.85
N ILE A 143 -6.80 -3.64 12.19
CA ILE A 143 -6.52 -2.27 11.80
C ILE A 143 -5.25 -2.30 10.98
N GLN A 144 -5.32 -1.81 9.75
CA GLN A 144 -4.20 -1.73 8.83
C GLN A 144 -3.76 -0.29 8.67
N ASN A 145 -2.47 -0.03 8.87
CA ASN A 145 -1.81 1.25 8.61
C ASN A 145 -0.98 1.12 7.34
N ASN A 146 -1.22 2.00 6.38
CA ASN A 146 -0.63 1.97 5.06
C ASN A 146 0.38 3.10 4.89
N LEU A 147 1.47 2.80 4.21
CA LEU A 147 2.49 3.73 3.74
C LEU A 147 2.47 3.76 2.21
N VAL A 148 2.27 4.94 1.63
CA VAL A 148 2.27 5.17 0.18
C VAL A 148 3.05 6.46 -0.08
N ASP A 149 4.35 6.32 -0.32
CA ASP A 149 5.23 7.43 -0.63
C ASP A 149 5.77 7.25 -2.05
N TYR A 150 5.70 8.28 -2.89
CA TYR A 150 6.27 8.23 -4.23
C TYR A 150 6.61 9.60 -4.79
N ASP A 151 7.58 9.60 -5.70
CA ASP A 151 7.93 10.69 -6.59
C ASP A 151 7.68 10.25 -8.03
N LEU A 152 6.78 10.95 -8.71
CA LEU A 152 6.39 10.71 -10.08
C LEU A 152 6.82 11.89 -10.94
N PHE A 153 7.57 11.62 -12.00
CA PHE A 153 8.05 12.62 -12.93
C PHE A 153 7.72 12.23 -14.38
N ASN A 154 7.15 13.17 -15.14
CA ASN A 154 6.96 13.00 -16.57
C ASN A 154 8.14 13.62 -17.35
N PRO A 155 9.12 12.82 -17.82
CA PRO A 155 10.27 13.31 -18.59
C PRO A 155 9.93 13.61 -20.05
N ASN A 156 8.73 13.27 -20.53
CA ASN A 156 8.36 13.42 -21.93
C ASN A 156 7.99 14.88 -22.27
N ALA A 157 8.16 15.24 -23.53
CA ALA A 157 7.76 16.54 -24.04
C ALA A 157 6.23 16.74 -24.14
N ASN A 158 5.46 15.68 -24.00
CA ASN A 158 4.00 15.68 -24.07
C ASN A 158 3.37 15.24 -22.75
N SER A 159 2.09 15.55 -22.55
CA SER A 159 1.31 15.04 -21.45
C SER A 159 1.18 13.53 -21.51
N VAL A 160 1.23 12.87 -20.36
CA VAL A 160 1.15 11.40 -20.20
C VAL A 160 0.09 11.01 -19.20
N LEU A 161 -0.50 9.84 -19.40
CA LEU A 161 -1.40 9.23 -18.43
C LEU A 161 -0.60 8.30 -17.50
N SER A 162 -0.52 8.64 -16.22
CA SER A 162 0.04 7.76 -15.22
C SER A 162 -1.05 6.84 -14.67
N ASN A 163 -0.66 5.60 -14.42
CA ASN A 163 -1.48 4.56 -13.80
C ASN A 163 -0.69 3.94 -12.64
N PHE A 164 -1.19 4.15 -11.44
CA PHE A 164 -0.64 3.58 -10.23
C PHE A 164 -1.71 2.75 -9.52
N SER A 165 -1.32 1.61 -8.98
CA SER A 165 -2.16 0.87 -8.03
C SER A 165 -1.32 0.27 -6.91
N TYR A 166 -1.87 0.37 -5.71
CA TYR A 166 -1.41 -0.23 -4.47
C TYR A 166 -2.55 -1.12 -3.96
N SER A 167 -2.29 -2.42 -3.84
CA SER A 167 -3.35 -3.39 -3.53
C SER A 167 -2.83 -4.43 -2.53
N PRO A 168 -3.02 -4.20 -1.22
CA PRO A 168 -2.71 -5.17 -0.18
C PRO A 168 -3.72 -6.34 -0.21
N SER A 169 -3.24 -7.53 0.21
CA SER A 169 -4.08 -8.71 0.39
C SER A 169 -3.51 -9.61 1.47
N TYR A 170 -4.34 -10.51 1.99
CA TYR A 170 -3.94 -11.49 3.01
C TYR A 170 -4.14 -12.90 2.49
N THR A 171 -3.15 -13.76 2.75
CA THR A 171 -3.31 -15.22 2.59
C THR A 171 -3.46 -15.85 3.96
N LEU A 172 -4.60 -16.47 4.19
CA LEU A 172 -4.92 -17.23 5.39
C LEU A 172 -4.46 -18.66 5.19
N GLU A 173 -3.63 -19.19 6.09
CA GLU A 173 -3.17 -20.58 6.06
C GLU A 173 -3.58 -21.30 7.34
N SER A 174 -4.20 -22.45 7.19
CA SER A 174 -4.51 -23.35 8.28
C SER A 174 -4.68 -24.78 7.78
N THR A 175 -4.27 -25.75 8.59
CA THR A 175 -4.56 -27.16 8.28
C THR A 175 -6.07 -27.48 8.24
N ALA A 176 -6.92 -26.58 8.73
CA ALA A 176 -8.37 -26.68 8.58
C ALA A 176 -8.82 -26.55 7.11
N LEU A 177 -8.09 -25.76 6.31
CA LEU A 177 -8.37 -25.52 4.89
C LEU A 177 -7.87 -26.67 3.97
N ASN A 178 -7.21 -27.69 4.51
CA ASN A 178 -6.92 -28.93 3.82
C ASN A 178 -8.15 -29.88 3.76
N ASP A 179 -9.25 -29.53 4.45
CA ASP A 179 -10.48 -30.29 4.36
C ASP A 179 -11.01 -30.26 2.92
N PRO A 180 -11.33 -31.41 2.30
CA PRO A 180 -11.87 -31.44 0.93
C PRO A 180 -13.14 -30.60 0.74
N ALA A 181 -13.87 -30.33 1.82
CA ALA A 181 -15.05 -29.47 1.77
C ALA A 181 -14.72 -27.94 1.84
N ALA A 182 -13.45 -27.59 2.02
CA ALA A 182 -12.99 -26.20 1.93
C ALA A 182 -12.74 -25.84 0.47
N ILE A 183 -13.77 -25.33 -0.19
CA ILE A 183 -13.73 -24.94 -1.61
C ILE A 183 -13.59 -23.42 -1.71
N ASP A 184 -12.65 -22.97 -2.56
CA ASP A 184 -12.51 -21.55 -2.91
C ASP A 184 -13.68 -21.12 -3.80
N PRO A 185 -14.52 -20.15 -3.36
CA PRO A 185 -15.69 -19.72 -4.11
C PRO A 185 -15.37 -19.09 -5.47
N ASN A 186 -14.15 -18.55 -5.63
CA ASN A 186 -13.74 -17.90 -6.87
C ASN A 186 -13.30 -18.88 -7.96
N THR A 187 -12.75 -20.02 -7.55
CA THR A 187 -12.17 -20.99 -8.48
C THR A 187 -12.98 -22.29 -8.55
N GLY A 188 -13.79 -22.59 -7.54
CA GLY A 188 -14.48 -23.86 -7.37
C GLY A 188 -13.55 -25.03 -7.02
N LEU A 189 -12.28 -24.76 -6.71
CA LEU A 189 -11.27 -25.76 -6.37
C LEU A 189 -11.03 -25.86 -4.87
N PRO A 190 -10.53 -26.99 -4.37
CA PRO A 190 -10.12 -27.10 -2.97
C PRO A 190 -9.07 -26.06 -2.59
N MET A 191 -9.19 -25.45 -1.40
CA MET A 191 -8.27 -24.43 -0.90
C MET A 191 -6.87 -24.96 -0.58
N ASN A 192 -6.71 -26.26 -0.38
CA ASN A 192 -5.41 -26.91 -0.17
C ASN A 192 -4.56 -26.24 0.94
N GLY A 193 -5.21 -25.86 2.03
CA GLY A 193 -4.54 -25.28 3.21
C GLY A 193 -4.46 -23.78 3.23
N SER A 194 -4.79 -23.07 2.15
CA SER A 194 -4.69 -21.61 2.08
C SER A 194 -5.82 -20.96 1.26
N PHE A 195 -6.11 -19.70 1.60
CA PHE A 195 -7.08 -18.85 0.91
C PHE A 195 -6.59 -17.41 0.90
N THR A 196 -6.60 -16.76 -0.26
CA THR A 196 -6.19 -15.36 -0.40
C THR A 196 -7.40 -14.46 -0.59
N THR A 197 -7.44 -13.38 0.19
CA THR A 197 -8.50 -12.37 0.14
C THR A 197 -7.91 -10.96 0.04
N GLY A 198 -8.58 -10.10 -0.73
CA GLY A 198 -8.27 -8.68 -0.77
C GLY A 198 -8.70 -7.99 0.53
N VAL A 199 -8.10 -6.84 0.81
CA VAL A 199 -8.49 -5.95 1.91
C VAL A 199 -8.91 -4.60 1.34
N ASN A 200 -9.85 -3.94 2.02
CA ASN A 200 -10.39 -2.67 1.55
C ASN A 200 -9.45 -1.49 1.88
N ALA A 201 -8.20 -1.61 1.43
CA ALA A 201 -7.15 -0.61 1.61
C ALA A 201 -6.43 -0.29 0.29
N SER A 202 -7.02 -0.70 -0.84
CA SER A 202 -6.43 -0.47 -2.15
C SER A 202 -6.50 1.01 -2.54
N LYS A 203 -5.42 1.50 -3.18
CA LYS A 203 -5.36 2.83 -3.77
C LYS A 203 -5.08 2.70 -5.26
N VAL A 204 -5.85 3.44 -6.06
CA VAL A 204 -5.66 3.55 -7.51
C VAL A 204 -5.59 5.02 -7.86
N LEU A 205 -4.57 5.40 -8.63
CA LEU A 205 -4.45 6.73 -9.22
C LEU A 205 -4.39 6.57 -10.74
N LEU A 206 -5.25 7.33 -11.42
CA LEU A 206 -5.22 7.52 -12.85
C LEU A 206 -5.25 9.02 -13.09
N LYS A 207 -4.12 9.61 -13.49
CA LYS A 207 -3.96 11.06 -13.61
C LYS A 207 -3.10 11.42 -14.82
N THR A 208 -3.49 12.48 -15.52
CA THR A 208 -2.70 13.03 -16.62
C THR A 208 -1.72 14.06 -16.06
N TYR A 209 -0.45 13.92 -16.44
CA TYR A 209 0.62 14.84 -16.08
C TYR A 209 1.13 15.56 -17.31
N ALA A 210 1.24 16.89 -17.22
CA ALA A 210 1.85 17.71 -18.28
C ALA A 210 3.33 17.35 -18.47
N ALA A 211 3.93 17.80 -19.58
CA ALA A 211 5.36 17.70 -19.81
C ALA A 211 6.15 18.32 -18.64
N GLY A 212 7.15 17.64 -18.14
CA GLY A 212 7.98 18.09 -17.02
C GLY A 212 7.29 18.16 -15.66
N ALA A 213 6.02 17.75 -15.55
CA ALA A 213 5.30 17.76 -14.28
C ALA A 213 5.88 16.75 -13.31
N ASN A 214 5.97 17.16 -12.05
CA ASN A 214 6.39 16.34 -10.92
C ASN A 214 5.25 16.27 -9.89
N ASP A 215 5.07 15.10 -9.25
CA ASP A 215 4.09 14.88 -8.19
C ASP A 215 4.75 14.06 -7.07
N ILE A 216 4.88 14.68 -5.91
CA ILE A 216 5.42 14.04 -4.71
C ILE A 216 4.26 13.77 -3.78
N THR A 217 4.09 12.53 -3.41
CA THR A 217 3.03 12.10 -2.48
C THR A 217 3.65 11.36 -1.32
N SER A 218 3.28 11.77 -0.11
CA SER A 218 3.60 11.06 1.12
C SER A 218 2.31 10.89 1.90
N GLU A 219 1.80 9.67 1.92
CA GLU A 219 0.53 9.37 2.57
C GLU A 219 0.68 8.24 3.58
N ARG A 220 0.09 8.47 4.75
CA ARG A 220 -0.17 7.44 5.75
C ARG A 220 -1.64 7.44 6.06
N PHE A 221 -2.28 6.30 5.85
CA PHE A 221 -3.71 6.17 6.14
C PHE A 221 -4.03 4.83 6.78
N SER A 222 -5.02 4.87 7.67
CA SER A 222 -5.46 3.68 8.38
C SER A 222 -6.81 3.21 7.85
N THR A 223 -6.98 1.91 7.77
CA THR A 223 -8.24 1.25 7.46
C THR A 223 -8.56 0.23 8.54
N SER A 224 -9.82 0.14 8.92
CA SER A 224 -10.29 -0.87 9.87
C SER A 224 -11.29 -1.79 9.21
N ALA A 225 -11.18 -3.10 9.48
CA ALA A 225 -12.16 -4.08 9.05
C ALA A 225 -13.03 -4.49 10.24
N THR A 226 -14.20 -3.87 10.34
CA THR A 226 -15.19 -4.18 11.39
C THR A 226 -15.81 -5.58 11.25
N ARG A 227 -15.87 -6.12 10.04
CA ARG A 227 -16.25 -7.52 9.81
C ARG A 227 -15.09 -8.48 10.03
N GLY A 228 -13.88 -8.07 9.66
CA GLY A 228 -12.67 -8.88 9.79
C GLY A 228 -12.84 -10.30 9.23
N PHE A 229 -12.17 -11.24 9.86
CA PHE A 229 -12.35 -12.67 9.62
C PHE A 229 -13.31 -13.23 10.68
N ALA A 230 -14.61 -13.02 10.46
CA ALA A 230 -15.67 -13.55 11.30
C ALA A 230 -16.12 -14.93 10.82
N ARG A 231 -16.73 -15.73 11.71
CA ARG A 231 -17.35 -17.00 11.29
C ARG A 231 -18.38 -16.81 10.18
N GLY A 232 -19.18 -15.72 10.25
CA GLY A 232 -20.13 -15.34 9.21
C GLY A 232 -19.46 -15.04 7.87
N TYR A 233 -18.30 -14.39 7.87
CA TYR A 233 -17.52 -14.15 6.65
C TYR A 233 -17.16 -15.46 5.94
N PHE A 234 -16.67 -16.46 6.68
CA PHE A 234 -16.33 -17.76 6.10
C PHE A 234 -17.58 -18.55 5.67
N ALA A 235 -18.70 -18.39 6.36
CA ALA A 235 -19.97 -18.98 5.95
C ALA A 235 -20.48 -18.35 4.65
N ASP A 236 -20.37 -17.03 4.50
CA ASP A 236 -20.72 -16.29 3.27
C ASP A 236 -19.84 -16.72 2.08
N LEU A 237 -18.58 -17.15 2.34
CA LEU A 237 -17.73 -17.78 1.34
C LEU A 237 -18.11 -19.23 0.99
N GLY A 238 -19.12 -19.80 1.65
CA GLY A 238 -19.60 -21.15 1.42
C GLY A 238 -18.85 -22.25 2.16
N LEU A 239 -17.97 -21.90 3.14
CA LEU A 239 -17.29 -22.93 3.94
C LEU A 239 -18.28 -23.62 4.89
N PRO A 240 -18.28 -24.97 4.96
CA PRO A 240 -19.11 -25.70 5.91
C PRO A 240 -18.76 -25.35 7.36
N GLN A 241 -19.74 -25.37 8.24
CA GLN A 241 -19.56 -25.06 9.66
C GLN A 241 -18.49 -25.93 10.35
N SER A 242 -18.33 -27.17 9.90
CA SER A 242 -17.29 -28.08 10.40
C SER A 242 -15.88 -27.57 10.09
N VAL A 243 -15.66 -27.01 8.88
CA VAL A 243 -14.38 -26.41 8.48
C VAL A 243 -14.13 -25.11 9.26
N ILE A 244 -15.16 -24.26 9.37
CA ILE A 244 -15.09 -23.02 10.16
C ILE A 244 -14.71 -23.32 11.62
N ASN A 245 -15.33 -24.30 12.25
CA ASN A 245 -15.00 -24.71 13.62
C ASN A 245 -13.53 -25.19 13.74
N LYS A 246 -13.04 -25.95 12.76
CA LYS A 246 -11.64 -26.37 12.72
C LYS A 246 -10.69 -25.18 12.54
N LEU A 247 -11.07 -24.18 11.74
CA LEU A 247 -10.25 -23.00 11.49
C LEU A 247 -9.97 -22.21 12.77
N TYR A 248 -10.96 -22.02 13.64
CA TYR A 248 -10.79 -21.33 14.93
C TYR A 248 -10.13 -22.20 15.99
N ASN A 249 -10.18 -23.52 15.88
CA ASN A 249 -9.56 -24.44 16.81
C ASN A 249 -8.09 -24.75 16.49
N ARG A 250 -7.61 -24.41 15.30
CA ARG A 250 -6.24 -24.67 14.83
C ARG A 250 -5.46 -23.37 14.67
N PRO A 251 -4.12 -23.41 14.65
CA PRO A 251 -3.34 -22.22 14.32
C PRO A 251 -3.73 -21.67 12.95
N LEU A 252 -3.82 -20.33 12.88
CA LEU A 252 -4.07 -19.59 11.68
C LEU A 252 -2.89 -18.66 11.39
N THR A 253 -2.17 -18.93 10.30
CA THR A 253 -1.14 -18.02 9.82
C THR A 253 -1.76 -17.05 8.80
N ILE A 254 -1.52 -15.77 9.03
CA ILE A 254 -1.94 -14.68 8.12
C ILE A 254 -0.67 -14.14 7.48
N ARG A 255 -0.51 -14.34 6.18
CA ARG A 255 0.58 -13.77 5.37
C ARG A 255 0.11 -12.48 4.74
N LEU A 256 0.98 -11.50 4.73
CA LEU A 256 0.76 -10.19 4.16
C LEU A 256 1.33 -10.15 2.74
N ASN A 257 0.54 -9.69 1.78
CA ASN A 257 0.94 -9.58 0.39
C ASN A 257 0.66 -8.17 -0.12
N LEU A 258 1.46 -7.70 -1.08
CA LEU A 258 1.27 -6.40 -1.69
C LEU A 258 1.47 -6.50 -3.21
N ARG A 259 0.48 -6.07 -3.97
CA ARG A 259 0.62 -5.85 -5.39
C ARG A 259 0.81 -4.36 -5.64
N VAL A 260 1.85 -4.04 -6.41
CA VAL A 260 2.13 -2.68 -6.88
C VAL A 260 2.16 -2.69 -8.40
N ARG A 261 1.54 -1.68 -9.01
CA ARG A 261 1.67 -1.35 -10.42
C ARG A 261 1.98 0.13 -10.54
N ALA A 262 2.96 0.49 -11.34
CA ALA A 262 3.39 1.88 -11.51
C ALA A 262 3.95 2.11 -12.91
N ASN A 263 3.89 3.38 -13.36
CA ASN A 263 4.62 3.90 -14.50
C ASN A 263 5.03 5.36 -14.21
N PHE A 264 6.06 5.89 -14.87
CA PHE A 264 6.62 7.23 -14.64
C PHE A 264 7.14 7.51 -13.23
N PHE A 265 7.28 6.50 -12.39
CA PHE A 265 7.82 6.67 -11.05
C PHE A 265 9.33 6.86 -11.11
N SER A 266 9.80 7.90 -10.43
CA SER A 266 11.22 8.13 -10.19
C SER A 266 11.68 7.38 -8.96
N PHE A 267 10.79 7.30 -7.96
CA PHE A 267 11.02 6.58 -6.72
C PHE A 267 9.67 6.27 -6.06
N GLY A 268 9.61 5.20 -5.28
CA GLY A 268 8.46 4.89 -4.46
C GLY A 268 8.80 3.95 -3.30
N GLN A 269 8.07 4.10 -2.21
CA GLN A 269 8.14 3.25 -1.02
C GLN A 269 6.72 2.88 -0.59
N PHE A 270 6.45 1.58 -0.50
CA PHE A 270 5.13 1.07 -0.19
C PHE A 270 5.22 -0.02 0.86
N GLY A 271 4.30 -0.01 1.79
CA GLY A 271 4.21 -1.03 2.82
C GLY A 271 2.98 -0.84 3.69
N TYR A 272 2.78 -1.76 4.62
CA TYR A 272 1.74 -1.63 5.62
C TYR A 272 2.02 -2.49 6.85
N SER A 273 1.40 -2.13 7.96
CA SER A 273 1.33 -2.97 9.13
C SER A 273 -0.12 -3.24 9.52
N VAL A 274 -0.33 -4.32 10.25
CA VAL A 274 -1.66 -4.76 10.66
C VAL A 274 -1.63 -5.14 12.12
N ARG A 275 -2.56 -4.60 12.90
CA ARG A 275 -2.82 -4.98 14.29
C ARG A 275 -4.05 -5.86 14.30
N PHE A 276 -3.93 -7.04 14.88
CA PHE A 276 -5.01 -8.02 14.97
C PHE A 276 -5.58 -8.09 16.38
N PHE A 277 -6.90 -8.17 16.44
CA PHE A 277 -7.69 -8.29 17.66
C PHE A 277 -8.69 -9.42 17.50
N GLY A 278 -9.10 -10.05 18.60
CA GLY A 278 -10.09 -11.13 18.56
C GLY A 278 -10.93 -11.22 19.83
N ASN A 279 -12.04 -11.92 19.74
CA ASN A 279 -12.90 -12.26 20.87
C ASN A 279 -13.17 -13.75 20.96
#